data_eaf810a1993fc71f6d39b50bed7e486e
#
_entry.id   eaf810a1993fc71f6d39b50bed7e486e
#
_cell.length_a   1.000
_cell.length_b   1.000
_cell.length_c   1.000
_cell.angle_alpha   90.00
_cell.angle_beta   90.00
_cell.angle_gamma   90.00
#
_symmetry.space_group_name_H-M   'P 1'
#
loop_
_entity.id
_entity.type
_entity.pdbx_description
1 polymer ?
#
loop_
_entity_poly.entity_id
_entity_poly.type
_entity_poly.pdbx_seq_one_letter_code
_entity_poly.pdbx_strand_id
1 'polypeptide(L)'
;MSETNKRHRAGFVNIIGNPNVGKSTLMNTLVGEKLSIVTAKAQTTRHRIMGIVNGDDYQIVYSDTPGILKPNYRLQQSMMNFVDTAIGDADIILYVTDTVEKGDKNDEYIAKLQKIDCPVILVINKIDISSQQQVLELMNWWKEQLPKAIIFPASAQEKFNLDNIFDAIVDNLPVAPAWYDKDVFTDKNLRFFASEIVREKIFLNYKDEVPYSCEVEIEEFKEGTERYDISAVIYVMRDTQKGIIIGKAGQALKKVGTQARIEMEDFFQKKVFLRLFVKVDPDWRESKKELRRFGYEY
;
A
#
# COMPACT_ATOMS: atom_id res chain seq x y z
N MET A 1 25.31 13.39 34.82
CA MET A 1 24.98 13.13 33.39
C MET A 1 23.51 13.42 33.25
N SER A 2 23.13 14.54 32.63
CA SER A 2 21.73 14.92 32.46
C SER A 2 21.06 13.98 31.50
N GLU A 3 20.13 13.18 31.95
CA GLU A 3 19.13 12.56 31.10
C GLU A 3 18.43 13.70 30.34
N THR A 4 18.80 13.85 29.07
CA THR A 4 18.03 14.70 28.16
C THR A 4 16.65 14.05 28.07
N ASN A 5 15.69 14.66 28.73
CA ASN A 5 14.26 14.29 28.66
C ASN A 5 13.82 14.49 27.21
N LYS A 6 14.12 13.52 26.35
CA LYS A 6 13.70 13.51 24.94
C LYS A 6 12.16 13.49 24.93
N ARG A 7 11.56 14.56 24.44
CA ARG A 7 10.11 14.63 24.30
C ARG A 7 9.67 13.60 23.26
N HIS A 8 8.69 12.78 23.60
CA HIS A 8 8.11 11.81 22.68
C HIS A 8 7.59 12.51 21.41
N ARG A 9 7.83 11.92 20.25
CA ARG A 9 7.41 12.39 18.94
C ARG A 9 6.46 11.37 18.31
N ALA A 10 5.36 11.84 17.75
CA ALA A 10 4.44 10.95 17.03
C ALA A 10 3.74 11.69 15.91
N GLY A 11 3.50 11.00 14.79
CA GLY A 11 2.80 11.60 13.66
C GLY A 11 2.51 10.63 12.54
N PHE A 12 1.68 11.10 11.61
CA PHE A 12 1.26 10.39 10.41
C PHE A 12 2.22 10.69 9.25
N VAL A 13 2.86 9.65 8.73
CA VAL A 13 3.78 9.70 7.59
C VAL A 13 3.10 9.06 6.39
N ASN A 14 2.52 9.88 5.53
CA ASN A 14 1.68 9.39 4.44
C ASN A 14 2.48 9.26 3.16
N ILE A 15 2.50 8.03 2.63
CA ILE A 15 3.29 7.64 1.46
C ILE A 15 2.43 7.81 0.21
N ILE A 16 2.80 8.74 -0.65
CA ILE A 16 2.10 9.04 -1.89
C ILE A 16 3.05 9.01 -3.09
N GLY A 17 2.52 8.89 -4.27
CA GLY A 17 3.29 8.86 -5.53
C GLY A 17 2.60 8.01 -6.59
N ASN A 18 3.18 7.94 -7.76
CA ASN A 18 2.64 7.23 -8.91
C ASN A 18 2.50 5.71 -8.69
N PRO A 19 1.69 5.02 -9.51
CA PRO A 19 1.67 3.56 -9.48
C PRO A 19 3.06 2.96 -9.78
N ASN A 20 3.39 1.86 -9.11
CA ASN A 20 4.61 1.06 -9.34
C ASN A 20 5.95 1.73 -8.98
N VAL A 21 5.99 2.91 -8.38
CA VAL A 21 7.23 3.55 -7.90
C VAL A 21 7.84 2.87 -6.67
N GLY A 22 7.13 1.90 -6.06
CA GLY A 22 7.63 1.12 -4.93
C GLY A 22 7.16 1.59 -3.55
N LYS A 23 6.05 2.32 -3.45
CA LYS A 23 5.46 2.80 -2.17
C LYS A 23 5.24 1.67 -1.16
N SER A 24 4.50 0.63 -1.56
CA SER A 24 4.19 -0.53 -0.70
C SER A 24 5.44 -1.31 -0.31
N THR A 25 6.43 -1.44 -1.20
CA THR A 25 7.72 -2.05 -0.87
C THR A 25 8.46 -1.21 0.17
N LEU A 26 8.51 0.10 -0.02
CA LEU A 26 9.15 1.03 0.92
C LEU A 26 8.47 0.97 2.29
N MET A 27 7.13 1.05 2.33
CA MET A 27 6.38 0.93 3.58
C MET A 27 6.67 -0.39 4.31
N ASN A 28 6.53 -1.52 3.61
CA ASN A 28 6.78 -2.84 4.22
C ASN A 28 8.21 -2.94 4.79
N THR A 29 9.19 -2.35 4.11
CA THR A 29 10.58 -2.37 4.58
C THR A 29 10.78 -1.45 5.79
N LEU A 30 10.18 -0.25 5.81
CA LEU A 30 10.27 0.68 6.94
C LEU A 30 9.53 0.18 8.17
N VAL A 31 8.41 -0.52 7.99
CA VAL A 31 7.64 -1.16 9.08
C VAL A 31 8.31 -2.44 9.56
N GLY A 32 9.02 -3.14 8.69
CA GLY A 32 9.64 -4.45 8.96
C GLY A 32 8.70 -5.65 8.78
N GLU A 33 7.47 -5.41 8.33
CA GLU A 33 6.43 -6.42 8.15
C GLU A 33 5.71 -6.25 6.81
N LYS A 34 5.20 -7.35 6.21
CA LYS A 34 4.43 -7.31 4.96
C LYS A 34 2.97 -6.95 5.22
N LEU A 35 2.67 -5.66 5.33
CA LEU A 35 1.30 -5.16 5.50
C LEU A 35 0.59 -4.88 4.16
N SER A 36 1.33 -4.39 3.18
CA SER A 36 0.80 -4.12 1.83
C SER A 36 1.23 -5.18 0.85
N ILE A 37 0.33 -5.61 -0.03
CA ILE A 37 0.66 -6.52 -1.13
C ILE A 37 1.50 -5.81 -2.17
N VAL A 38 2.46 -6.54 -2.75
CA VAL A 38 3.40 -5.99 -3.72
C VAL A 38 3.36 -6.79 -5.02
N THR A 39 3.05 -6.13 -6.12
CA THR A 39 3.14 -6.71 -7.47
C THR A 39 3.70 -5.68 -8.46
N ALA A 40 4.18 -6.15 -9.61
CA ALA A 40 4.63 -5.27 -10.69
C ALA A 40 3.48 -4.57 -11.44
N LYS A 41 2.22 -4.83 -11.07
CA LYS A 41 1.04 -4.26 -11.73
C LYS A 41 0.56 -2.99 -11.06
N ALA A 42 0.05 -2.04 -11.84
CA ALA A 42 -0.61 -0.86 -11.31
C ALA A 42 -1.88 -1.23 -10.51
N GLN A 43 -2.35 -0.33 -9.64
CA GLN A 43 -3.57 -0.51 -8.84
C GLN A 43 -3.52 -1.77 -7.93
N THR A 44 -2.33 -2.20 -7.52
CA THR A 44 -2.16 -3.27 -6.55
C THR A 44 -2.71 -2.82 -5.20
N THR A 45 -2.27 -1.69 -4.68
CA THR A 45 -2.85 -1.05 -3.49
C THR A 45 -4.11 -0.30 -3.87
N ARG A 46 -5.25 -0.66 -3.28
CA ARG A 46 -6.56 -0.02 -3.50
C ARG A 46 -7.09 0.69 -2.27
N HIS A 47 -6.73 0.21 -1.09
CA HIS A 47 -7.07 0.79 0.20
C HIS A 47 -5.93 1.62 0.76
N ARG A 48 -6.25 2.52 1.67
CA ARG A 48 -5.25 3.10 2.57
C ARG A 48 -4.96 2.10 3.68
N ILE A 49 -3.69 1.77 3.88
CA ILE A 49 -3.24 0.77 4.87
C ILE A 49 -2.27 1.45 5.82
N MET A 50 -2.53 1.39 7.12
CA MET A 50 -1.64 1.94 8.13
C MET A 50 -0.72 0.87 8.69
N GLY A 51 0.56 1.23 8.89
CA GLY A 51 1.58 0.46 9.59
C GLY A 51 2.19 1.30 10.70
N ILE A 52 2.20 0.78 11.93
CA ILE A 52 2.61 1.52 13.11
C ILE A 52 3.96 1.01 13.61
N VAL A 53 4.91 1.91 13.73
CA VAL A 53 6.26 1.62 14.26
C VAL A 53 6.46 2.38 15.57
N ASN A 54 6.83 1.66 16.61
CA ASN A 54 7.03 2.21 17.94
C ASN A 54 8.51 2.14 18.34
N GLY A 55 9.04 3.24 18.85
CA GLY A 55 10.30 3.31 19.56
C GLY A 55 10.11 3.77 21.01
N ASP A 56 11.21 3.97 21.73
CA ASP A 56 11.18 4.43 23.11
C ASP A 56 10.62 5.85 23.22
N ASP A 57 11.02 6.73 22.29
CA ASP A 57 10.72 8.15 22.26
C ASP A 57 9.97 8.61 20.99
N TYR A 58 9.47 7.67 20.17
CA TYR A 58 8.66 7.99 18.99
C TYR A 58 7.58 6.94 18.69
N GLN A 59 6.58 7.38 17.92
CA GLN A 59 5.63 6.51 17.20
C GLN A 59 5.41 7.06 15.79
N ILE A 60 5.64 6.23 14.77
CA ILE A 60 5.40 6.58 13.37
C ILE A 60 4.19 5.81 12.88
N VAL A 61 3.18 6.51 12.36
CA VAL A 61 2.03 5.91 11.68
C VAL A 61 2.23 6.08 10.19
N TYR A 62 2.85 5.08 9.55
CA TYR A 62 2.95 5.03 8.09
C TYR A 62 1.60 4.76 7.46
N SER A 63 1.36 5.33 6.29
CA SER A 63 0.13 5.11 5.54
C SER A 63 0.47 4.88 4.07
N ASP A 64 0.36 3.61 3.61
CA ASP A 64 0.44 3.29 2.18
C ASP A 64 -0.86 3.68 1.48
N THR A 65 -0.74 4.32 0.33
CA THR A 65 -1.89 4.79 -0.44
C THR A 65 -1.91 4.20 -1.84
N PRO A 66 -3.09 4.16 -2.49
CA PRO A 66 -3.17 3.89 -3.91
C PRO A 66 -2.23 4.80 -4.71
N GLY A 67 -1.75 4.32 -5.85
CA GLY A 67 -0.98 5.15 -6.77
C GLY A 67 -1.84 6.26 -7.37
N ILE A 68 -1.27 7.45 -7.50
CA ILE A 68 -1.91 8.59 -8.13
C ILE A 68 -2.26 8.25 -9.58
N LEU A 69 -3.52 8.41 -9.96
CA LEU A 69 -4.00 8.15 -11.31
C LEU A 69 -5.16 9.09 -11.66
N LYS A 70 -5.44 9.21 -12.95
CA LYS A 70 -6.65 9.90 -13.41
C LYS A 70 -7.82 8.92 -13.37
N PRO A 71 -8.84 9.13 -12.53
CA PRO A 71 -9.92 8.17 -12.35
C PRO A 71 -10.84 8.12 -13.59
N ASN A 72 -11.17 6.91 -14.03
CA ASN A 72 -12.07 6.64 -15.14
C ASN A 72 -13.39 6.00 -14.69
N TYR A 73 -13.47 5.48 -13.46
CA TYR A 73 -14.63 4.84 -12.87
C TYR A 73 -14.63 5.01 -11.34
N ARG A 74 -15.75 4.73 -10.72
CA ARG A 74 -16.02 5.08 -9.32
C ARG A 74 -15.03 4.49 -8.33
N LEU A 75 -14.63 3.23 -8.46
CA LEU A 75 -13.59 2.66 -7.59
C LEU A 75 -12.30 3.48 -7.64
N GLN A 76 -11.85 3.90 -8.83
CA GLN A 76 -10.64 4.73 -8.95
C GLN A 76 -10.83 6.11 -8.31
N GLN A 77 -12.05 6.67 -8.37
CA GLN A 77 -12.35 7.91 -7.64
C GLN A 77 -12.24 7.70 -6.13
N SER A 78 -12.76 6.59 -5.60
CA SER A 78 -12.62 6.24 -4.18
C SER A 78 -11.15 6.05 -3.78
N MET A 79 -10.33 5.44 -4.66
CA MET A 79 -8.88 5.35 -4.46
C MET A 79 -8.22 6.73 -4.39
N MET A 80 -8.60 7.68 -5.25
CA MET A 80 -8.06 9.05 -5.19
C MET A 80 -8.53 9.80 -3.94
N ASN A 81 -9.74 9.56 -3.45
CA ASN A 81 -10.20 10.12 -2.19
C ASN A 81 -9.30 9.67 -1.00
N PHE A 82 -8.80 8.42 -1.00
CA PHE A 82 -7.82 7.98 0.00
C PHE A 82 -6.49 8.76 -0.10
N VAL A 83 -6.03 9.04 -1.33
CA VAL A 83 -4.81 9.84 -1.54
C VAL A 83 -5.01 11.28 -1.03
N ASP A 84 -6.13 11.91 -1.41
CA ASP A 84 -6.42 13.29 -1.00
C ASP A 84 -6.61 13.41 0.53
N THR A 85 -7.26 12.43 1.16
CA THR A 85 -7.38 12.36 2.62
C THR A 85 -6.00 12.20 3.27
N ALA A 86 -5.15 11.32 2.72
CA ALA A 86 -3.79 11.12 3.23
C ALA A 86 -2.92 12.38 3.09
N ILE A 87 -3.11 13.19 2.05
CA ILE A 87 -2.42 14.49 1.95
C ILE A 87 -2.92 15.46 3.04
N GLY A 88 -4.23 15.45 3.32
CA GLY A 88 -4.85 16.38 4.24
C GLY A 88 -4.57 16.13 5.72
N ASP A 89 -4.28 14.89 6.11
CA ASP A 89 -4.04 14.49 7.51
C ASP A 89 -2.57 14.14 7.81
N ALA A 90 -1.64 14.45 6.91
CA ALA A 90 -0.24 14.15 7.07
C ALA A 90 0.49 15.13 8.01
N ASP A 91 1.28 14.59 8.93
CA ASP A 91 2.32 15.35 9.64
C ASP A 91 3.61 15.40 8.80
N ILE A 92 3.86 14.37 7.98
CA ILE A 92 4.95 14.30 7.01
C ILE A 92 4.42 13.62 5.74
N ILE A 93 4.72 14.19 4.58
CA ILE A 93 4.50 13.53 3.29
C ILE A 93 5.80 12.84 2.87
N LEU A 94 5.70 11.53 2.63
CA LEU A 94 6.75 10.74 1.98
C LEU A 94 6.37 10.57 0.50
N TYR A 95 6.84 11.49 -0.35
CA TYR A 95 6.57 11.45 -1.78
C TYR A 95 7.57 10.54 -2.48
N VAL A 96 7.07 9.45 -3.09
CA VAL A 96 7.89 8.44 -3.74
C VAL A 96 7.75 8.54 -5.25
N THR A 97 8.87 8.73 -5.92
CA THR A 97 9.07 8.61 -7.37
C THR A 97 10.12 7.53 -7.65
N ASP A 98 10.41 7.27 -8.92
CA ASP A 98 11.49 6.34 -9.28
C ASP A 98 12.30 6.84 -10.48
N THR A 99 13.35 6.10 -10.80
CA THR A 99 14.27 6.41 -11.90
C THR A 99 13.77 5.97 -13.28
N VAL A 100 12.62 5.30 -13.36
CA VAL A 100 12.02 4.77 -14.60
C VAL A 100 11.04 5.76 -15.21
N GLU A 101 10.41 6.60 -14.39
CA GLU A 101 9.46 7.61 -14.85
C GLU A 101 10.14 8.72 -15.63
N LYS A 102 9.57 9.05 -16.78
CA LYS A 102 10.02 10.20 -17.60
C LYS A 102 9.19 11.43 -17.25
N GLY A 103 9.75 12.32 -16.47
CA GLY A 103 9.09 13.53 -16.00
C GLY A 103 7.88 13.22 -15.13
N ASP A 104 7.52 14.10 -14.22
CA ASP A 104 6.32 13.83 -13.44
C ASP A 104 5.06 14.13 -14.26
N LYS A 105 4.19 13.14 -14.33
CA LYS A 105 2.89 13.27 -14.98
C LYS A 105 1.83 13.88 -14.07
N ASN A 106 2.22 14.29 -12.85
CA ASN A 106 1.32 14.69 -11.78
C ASN A 106 1.48 16.16 -11.38
N ASP A 107 1.53 17.07 -12.35
CA ASP A 107 1.66 18.51 -12.10
C ASP A 107 0.67 19.03 -11.05
N GLU A 108 -0.56 18.49 -11.02
CA GLU A 108 -1.57 18.83 -10.02
C GLU A 108 -1.13 18.47 -8.59
N TYR A 109 -0.54 17.30 -8.41
CA TYR A 109 -0.07 16.85 -7.08
C TYR A 109 1.22 17.55 -6.68
N ILE A 110 2.13 17.82 -7.61
CA ILE A 110 3.31 18.65 -7.34
C ILE A 110 2.86 20.04 -6.87
N ALA A 111 1.88 20.65 -7.57
CA ALA A 111 1.35 21.94 -7.16
C ALA A 111 0.64 21.93 -5.79
N LYS A 112 0.01 20.79 -5.40
CA LYS A 112 -0.50 20.58 -4.04
C LYS A 112 0.66 20.52 -3.02
N LEU A 113 1.71 19.73 -3.31
CA LEU A 113 2.89 19.59 -2.43
C LEU A 113 3.66 20.89 -2.24
N GLN A 114 3.73 21.74 -3.24
CA GLN A 114 4.37 23.06 -3.13
C GLN A 114 3.67 23.98 -2.13
N LYS A 115 2.38 23.76 -1.87
CA LYS A 115 1.52 24.59 -1.00
C LYS A 115 1.30 24.01 0.38
N ILE A 116 1.78 22.80 0.64
CA ILE A 116 1.56 22.12 1.92
C ILE A 116 2.51 22.67 2.97
N ASP A 117 2.04 22.75 4.21
CA ASP A 117 2.84 23.28 5.32
C ASP A 117 3.68 22.21 6.02
N CYS A 118 3.30 20.94 5.94
CA CYS A 118 4.06 19.86 6.55
C CYS A 118 5.35 19.54 5.77
N PRO A 119 6.38 18.98 6.43
CA PRO A 119 7.59 18.51 5.77
C PRO A 119 7.30 17.51 4.65
N VAL A 120 7.99 17.69 3.51
CA VAL A 120 7.98 16.75 2.39
C VAL A 120 9.34 16.07 2.29
N ILE A 121 9.36 14.75 2.44
CA ILE A 121 10.51 13.90 2.17
C ILE A 121 10.28 13.22 0.82
N LEU A 122 11.14 13.53 -0.15
CA LEU A 122 11.06 12.98 -1.50
C LEU A 122 12.04 11.82 -1.65
N VAL A 123 11.53 10.64 -2.00
CA VAL A 123 12.34 9.44 -2.22
C VAL A 123 12.40 9.12 -3.71
N ILE A 124 13.58 9.19 -4.29
CA ILE A 124 13.87 8.70 -5.64
C ILE A 124 14.24 7.22 -5.50
N ASN A 125 13.26 6.35 -5.67
CA ASN A 125 13.41 4.91 -5.50
C ASN A 125 13.99 4.22 -6.74
N LYS A 126 14.36 2.94 -6.60
CA LYS A 126 14.88 2.05 -7.67
C LYS A 126 16.21 2.54 -8.27
N ILE A 127 17.05 3.16 -7.47
CA ILE A 127 18.38 3.59 -7.98
C ILE A 127 19.29 2.42 -8.35
N ASP A 128 18.99 1.21 -7.86
CA ASP A 128 19.69 -0.04 -8.15
C ASP A 128 19.65 -0.42 -9.64
N ILE A 129 18.64 0.07 -10.39
CA ILE A 129 18.50 -0.18 -11.83
C ILE A 129 18.87 1.03 -12.70
N SER A 130 19.56 2.03 -12.14
CA SER A 130 19.88 3.28 -12.82
C SER A 130 21.33 3.67 -12.67
N SER A 131 21.83 4.52 -13.56
CA SER A 131 23.17 5.07 -13.43
C SER A 131 23.21 6.21 -12.42
N GLN A 132 24.37 6.41 -11.80
CA GLN A 132 24.60 7.51 -10.87
C GLN A 132 24.30 8.89 -11.51
N GLN A 133 24.64 9.05 -12.78
CA GLN A 133 24.39 10.28 -13.53
C GLN A 133 22.87 10.58 -13.64
N GLN A 134 22.06 9.58 -13.98
CA GLN A 134 20.59 9.74 -14.06
C GLN A 134 19.99 10.10 -12.70
N VAL A 135 20.48 9.49 -11.62
CA VAL A 135 20.01 9.80 -10.26
C VAL A 135 20.35 11.25 -9.91
N LEU A 136 21.55 11.73 -10.19
CA LEU A 136 21.93 13.13 -9.94
C LEU A 136 21.11 14.14 -10.75
N GLU A 137 20.84 13.84 -12.01
CA GLU A 137 19.97 14.68 -12.86
C GLU A 137 18.56 14.77 -12.30
N LEU A 138 17.99 13.63 -11.85
CA LEU A 138 16.67 13.60 -11.22
C LEU A 138 16.65 14.36 -9.89
N MET A 139 17.67 14.22 -9.05
CA MET A 139 17.77 14.99 -7.81
C MET A 139 17.77 16.49 -8.04
N ASN A 140 18.53 16.95 -9.05
CA ASN A 140 18.58 18.38 -9.41
C ASN A 140 17.23 18.85 -9.92
N TRP A 141 16.58 18.10 -10.80
CA TRP A 141 15.26 18.43 -11.32
C TRP A 141 14.22 18.52 -10.18
N TRP A 142 14.19 17.54 -9.28
CA TRP A 142 13.26 17.55 -8.15
C TRP A 142 13.53 18.70 -7.17
N LYS A 143 14.79 19.10 -6.99
CA LYS A 143 15.14 20.25 -6.16
C LYS A 143 14.60 21.57 -6.73
N GLU A 144 14.48 21.67 -8.06
CA GLU A 144 13.83 22.82 -8.72
C GLU A 144 12.30 22.76 -8.54
N GLN A 145 11.68 21.57 -8.67
CA GLN A 145 10.24 21.39 -8.53
C GLN A 145 9.76 21.56 -7.08
N LEU A 146 10.48 21.00 -6.11
CA LEU A 146 10.14 21.02 -4.69
C LEU A 146 11.33 21.52 -3.84
N PRO A 147 11.63 22.83 -3.87
CA PRO A 147 12.84 23.39 -3.23
C PRO A 147 12.92 23.16 -1.70
N LYS A 148 11.78 22.96 -1.05
CA LYS A 148 11.68 22.72 0.41
C LYS A 148 11.78 21.23 0.78
N ALA A 149 11.69 20.33 -0.19
CA ALA A 149 11.73 18.89 0.08
C ALA A 149 13.12 18.40 0.47
N ILE A 150 13.17 17.44 1.38
CA ILE A 150 14.38 16.69 1.72
C ILE A 150 14.44 15.51 0.75
N ILE A 151 15.49 15.42 -0.08
CA ILE A 151 15.54 14.47 -1.19
C ILE A 151 16.51 13.34 -0.87
N PHE A 152 16.03 12.08 -0.94
CA PHE A 152 16.83 10.87 -0.76
C PHE A 152 16.77 9.97 -2.00
N PRO A 153 17.93 9.65 -2.62
CA PRO A 153 18.01 8.52 -3.52
C PRO A 153 18.02 7.22 -2.72
N ALA A 154 17.21 6.22 -3.10
CA ALA A 154 17.09 4.98 -2.36
C ALA A 154 16.76 3.77 -3.24
N SER A 155 16.95 2.58 -2.71
CA SER A 155 16.37 1.35 -3.21
C SER A 155 15.65 0.62 -2.08
N ALA A 156 14.33 0.59 -2.14
CA ALA A 156 13.51 -0.16 -1.18
C ALA A 156 13.74 -1.68 -1.32
N GLN A 157 14.03 -2.15 -2.54
CA GLN A 157 14.32 -3.55 -2.84
C GLN A 157 15.65 -4.00 -2.20
N GLU A 158 16.70 -3.19 -2.35
CA GLU A 158 18.04 -3.49 -1.83
C GLU A 158 18.27 -2.93 -0.41
N LYS A 159 17.24 -2.35 0.19
CA LYS A 159 17.29 -1.69 1.51
C LYS A 159 18.36 -0.61 1.61
N PHE A 160 18.70 0.03 0.48
CA PHE A 160 19.72 1.07 0.45
C PHE A 160 19.15 2.43 0.84
N ASN A 161 19.89 3.13 1.72
CA ASN A 161 19.61 4.50 2.19
C ASN A 161 18.32 4.67 3.00
N LEU A 162 17.75 3.56 3.53
CA LEU A 162 16.50 3.60 4.27
C LEU A 162 16.68 4.14 5.70
N ASP A 163 17.84 3.89 6.31
CA ASP A 163 18.15 4.41 7.66
C ASP A 163 18.16 5.95 7.67
N ASN A 164 18.76 6.58 6.66
CA ASN A 164 18.74 8.04 6.57
C ASN A 164 17.33 8.61 6.32
N ILE A 165 16.48 7.89 5.58
CA ILE A 165 15.07 8.27 5.41
C ILE A 165 14.35 8.15 6.73
N PHE A 166 14.57 7.07 7.48
CA PHE A 166 13.99 6.83 8.78
C PHE A 166 14.38 7.92 9.80
N ASP A 167 15.67 8.23 9.88
CA ASP A 167 16.19 9.29 10.75
C ASP A 167 15.58 10.65 10.40
N ALA A 168 15.51 10.99 9.11
CA ALA A 168 14.86 12.21 8.65
C ALA A 168 13.37 12.26 9.01
N ILE A 169 12.67 11.14 8.96
CA ILE A 169 11.28 11.05 9.41
C ILE A 169 11.20 11.36 10.91
N VAL A 170 11.96 10.65 11.76
CA VAL A 170 11.96 10.83 13.22
C VAL A 170 12.29 12.26 13.60
N ASP A 171 13.27 12.87 12.95
CA ASP A 171 13.69 14.26 13.24
C ASP A 171 12.62 15.30 12.90
N ASN A 172 11.77 15.01 11.91
CA ASN A 172 10.71 15.92 11.47
C ASN A 172 9.34 15.62 12.10
N LEU A 173 9.19 14.53 12.89
CA LEU A 173 7.95 14.26 13.60
C LEU A 173 7.62 15.37 14.61
N PRO A 174 6.35 15.75 14.75
CA PRO A 174 5.91 16.68 15.78
C PRO A 174 6.09 16.08 17.19
N VAL A 175 6.28 16.93 18.17
CA VAL A 175 6.24 16.52 19.58
C VAL A 175 4.79 16.25 19.96
N ALA A 176 4.47 15.00 20.16
CA ALA A 176 3.12 14.53 20.49
C ALA A 176 3.18 13.21 21.28
N PRO A 177 2.15 12.88 22.06
CA PRO A 177 2.00 11.54 22.62
C PRO A 177 1.72 10.52 21.53
N ALA A 178 1.88 9.23 21.85
CA ALA A 178 1.51 8.16 20.93
C ALA A 178 0.01 8.21 20.61
N TRP A 179 -0.34 7.97 19.35
CA TRP A 179 -1.71 7.93 18.83
C TRP A 179 -2.40 6.58 19.06
N TYR A 180 -1.60 5.51 19.10
CA TYR A 180 -2.04 4.12 19.24
C TYR A 180 -1.29 3.46 20.39
N ASP A 181 -1.90 2.43 20.96
CA ASP A 181 -1.22 1.57 21.93
C ASP A 181 0.00 0.90 21.27
N LYS A 182 1.05 0.66 22.06
CA LYS A 182 2.36 0.20 21.52
C LYS A 182 2.34 -1.23 20.97
N ASP A 183 1.29 -2.00 21.22
CA ASP A 183 1.06 -3.34 20.70
C ASP A 183 0.26 -3.36 19.39
N VAL A 184 -0.24 -2.21 18.95
CA VAL A 184 -0.96 -2.08 17.66
C VAL A 184 0.02 -1.90 16.51
N PHE A 185 -0.06 -2.76 15.51
CA PHE A 185 0.80 -2.74 14.31
C PHE A 185 0.13 -2.12 13.08
N THR A 186 -1.22 -2.16 13.01
CA THR A 186 -1.98 -1.72 11.84
C THR A 186 -3.43 -1.43 12.20
N ASP A 187 -4.11 -0.65 11.36
CA ASP A 187 -5.55 -0.39 11.43
C ASP A 187 -6.43 -1.51 10.84
N LYS A 188 -5.81 -2.53 10.23
CA LYS A 188 -6.52 -3.59 9.52
C LYS A 188 -6.64 -4.86 10.35
N ASN A 189 -7.75 -5.58 10.15
CA ASN A 189 -8.00 -6.87 10.79
C ASN A 189 -7.52 -8.05 9.92
N LEU A 190 -7.53 -9.26 10.47
CA LEU A 190 -7.09 -10.47 9.78
C LEU A 190 -7.90 -10.79 8.52
N ARG A 191 -9.20 -10.43 8.49
CA ARG A 191 -10.06 -10.63 7.31
C ARG A 191 -9.58 -9.78 6.13
N PHE A 192 -9.16 -8.55 6.39
CA PHE A 192 -8.59 -7.68 5.37
C PHE A 192 -7.33 -8.29 4.75
N PHE A 193 -6.40 -8.76 5.58
CA PHE A 193 -5.17 -9.39 5.08
C PHE A 193 -5.47 -10.68 4.31
N ALA A 194 -6.43 -11.48 4.75
CA ALA A 194 -6.86 -12.67 4.02
C ALA A 194 -7.39 -12.31 2.61
N SER A 195 -8.21 -11.26 2.48
CA SER A 195 -8.70 -10.81 1.17
C SER A 195 -7.57 -10.28 0.29
N GLU A 196 -6.65 -9.49 0.84
CA GLU A 196 -5.51 -8.94 0.11
C GLU A 196 -4.55 -10.03 -0.36
N ILE A 197 -4.27 -11.05 0.44
CA ILE A 197 -3.45 -12.21 0.04
C ILE A 197 -4.09 -12.93 -1.15
N VAL A 198 -5.40 -13.21 -1.13
CA VAL A 198 -6.08 -13.81 -2.29
C VAL A 198 -6.00 -12.88 -3.51
N ARG A 199 -6.21 -11.58 -3.32
CA ARG A 199 -6.13 -10.59 -4.40
C ARG A 199 -4.72 -10.48 -4.99
N GLU A 200 -3.67 -10.55 -4.17
CA GLU A 200 -2.29 -10.63 -4.66
C GLU A 200 -2.08 -11.84 -5.57
N LYS A 201 -2.58 -13.03 -5.19
CA LYS A 201 -2.43 -14.23 -6.02
C LYS A 201 -3.22 -14.12 -7.33
N ILE A 202 -4.34 -13.39 -7.35
CA ILE A 202 -5.02 -13.06 -8.60
C ILE A 202 -4.12 -12.16 -9.46
N PHE A 203 -3.54 -11.10 -8.90
CA PHE A 203 -2.62 -10.23 -9.63
C PHE A 203 -1.40 -10.98 -10.19
N LEU A 204 -0.85 -11.93 -9.45
CA LEU A 204 0.33 -12.70 -9.89
C LEU A 204 0.00 -13.76 -10.97
N ASN A 205 -1.17 -14.37 -10.91
CA ASN A 205 -1.50 -15.51 -11.79
C ASN A 205 -2.29 -15.15 -13.03
N TYR A 206 -2.99 -14.01 -13.07
CA TYR A 206 -3.78 -13.61 -14.24
C TYR A 206 -3.20 -12.35 -14.90
N LYS A 207 -3.54 -12.16 -16.18
CA LYS A 207 -3.01 -11.07 -17.03
C LYS A 207 -4.14 -10.13 -17.47
N ASP A 208 -3.77 -9.17 -18.27
CA ASP A 208 -4.64 -8.20 -18.92
C ASP A 208 -5.61 -7.51 -17.94
N GLU A 209 -6.88 -7.44 -18.25
CA GLU A 209 -7.90 -6.73 -17.45
C GLU A 209 -8.44 -7.56 -16.26
N VAL A 210 -8.20 -8.87 -16.21
CA VAL A 210 -8.81 -9.75 -15.21
C VAL A 210 -8.48 -9.34 -13.77
N PRO A 211 -7.21 -9.06 -13.38
CA PRO A 211 -6.88 -8.63 -12.02
C PRO A 211 -7.58 -7.32 -11.63
N TYR A 212 -7.78 -6.41 -12.58
CA TYR A 212 -8.39 -5.10 -12.34
C TYR A 212 -9.91 -5.15 -12.22
N SER A 213 -10.51 -6.26 -12.70
CA SER A 213 -11.95 -6.51 -12.70
C SER A 213 -12.41 -7.39 -11.53
N CYS A 214 -11.48 -7.77 -10.65
CA CYS A 214 -11.77 -8.62 -9.49
C CYS A 214 -11.81 -7.84 -8.20
N GLU A 215 -12.69 -8.27 -7.29
CA GLU A 215 -12.68 -7.91 -5.88
C GLU A 215 -12.76 -9.18 -5.03
N VAL A 216 -12.22 -9.14 -3.82
CA VAL A 216 -12.20 -10.30 -2.91
C VAL A 216 -12.83 -9.93 -1.59
N GLU A 217 -13.88 -10.65 -1.21
CA GLU A 217 -14.54 -10.50 0.08
C GLU A 217 -14.40 -11.78 0.90
N ILE A 218 -14.11 -11.63 2.18
CA ILE A 218 -14.14 -12.74 3.12
C ILE A 218 -15.56 -12.86 3.69
N GLU A 219 -16.34 -13.83 3.19
CA GLU A 219 -17.70 -14.09 3.72
C GLU A 219 -17.65 -14.73 5.11
N GLU A 220 -16.72 -15.67 5.33
CA GLU A 220 -16.59 -16.36 6.60
C GLU A 220 -15.13 -16.37 7.06
N PHE A 221 -14.90 -16.07 8.34
CA PHE A 221 -13.61 -16.20 9.02
C PHE A 221 -13.87 -16.74 10.42
N LYS A 222 -13.57 -18.02 10.63
CA LYS A 222 -13.74 -18.69 11.91
C LYS A 222 -12.39 -18.97 12.53
N GLU A 223 -12.20 -18.47 13.74
CA GLU A 223 -11.00 -18.67 14.52
C GLU A 223 -11.15 -19.93 15.38
N GLY A 224 -10.63 -21.05 14.88
CA GLY A 224 -10.52 -22.29 15.68
C GLY A 224 -9.24 -22.32 16.50
N THR A 225 -9.11 -23.27 17.43
CA THR A 225 -7.89 -23.43 18.22
C THR A 225 -6.68 -23.83 17.40
N GLU A 226 -6.84 -24.76 16.45
CA GLU A 226 -5.73 -25.30 15.66
C GLU A 226 -5.59 -24.65 14.28
N ARG A 227 -6.69 -24.15 13.71
CA ARG A 227 -6.69 -23.54 12.38
C ARG A 227 -7.74 -22.46 12.24
N TYR A 228 -7.57 -21.63 11.19
CA TYR A 228 -8.59 -20.74 10.70
C TYR A 228 -9.38 -21.39 9.55
N ASP A 229 -10.71 -21.30 9.59
CA ASP A 229 -11.58 -21.70 8.48
C ASP A 229 -12.07 -20.44 7.77
N ILE A 230 -11.63 -20.24 6.50
CA ILE A 230 -11.85 -19.03 5.74
C ILE A 230 -12.60 -19.36 4.45
N SER A 231 -13.68 -18.62 4.18
CA SER A 231 -14.40 -18.64 2.91
C SER A 231 -14.30 -17.27 2.25
N ALA A 232 -13.75 -17.21 1.03
CA ALA A 232 -13.61 -16.00 0.26
C ALA A 232 -14.38 -16.09 -1.07
N VAL A 233 -14.98 -14.99 -1.46
CA VAL A 233 -15.65 -14.81 -2.74
C VAL A 233 -14.86 -13.83 -3.60
N ILE A 234 -14.53 -14.27 -4.80
CA ILE A 234 -13.92 -13.46 -5.84
C ILE A 234 -15.05 -12.95 -6.73
N TYR A 235 -15.32 -11.66 -6.68
CA TYR A 235 -16.27 -11.00 -7.57
C TYR A 235 -15.58 -10.61 -8.88
N VAL A 236 -16.25 -10.84 -10.00
CA VAL A 236 -15.81 -10.46 -11.35
C VAL A 236 -16.97 -9.79 -12.09
N MET A 237 -16.66 -9.02 -13.13
CA MET A 237 -17.68 -8.26 -13.85
C MET A 237 -18.40 -9.06 -14.93
N ARG A 238 -17.83 -10.18 -15.43
CA ARG A 238 -18.36 -10.93 -16.58
C ARG A 238 -18.16 -12.43 -16.41
N ASP A 239 -19.06 -13.23 -17.00
CA ASP A 239 -18.95 -14.69 -17.01
C ASP A 239 -17.69 -15.21 -17.69
N THR A 240 -17.17 -14.51 -18.71
CA THR A 240 -15.90 -14.83 -19.35
C THR A 240 -14.73 -14.72 -18.35
N GLN A 241 -14.70 -13.68 -17.52
CA GLN A 241 -13.70 -13.50 -16.46
C GLN A 241 -13.83 -14.58 -15.38
N LYS A 242 -15.07 -14.94 -15.00
CA LYS A 242 -15.32 -16.08 -14.10
C LYS A 242 -14.74 -17.37 -14.66
N GLY A 243 -14.97 -17.63 -15.94
CA GLY A 243 -14.38 -18.79 -16.64
C GLY A 243 -12.84 -18.79 -16.60
N ILE A 244 -12.20 -17.63 -16.81
CA ILE A 244 -10.75 -17.46 -16.76
C ILE A 244 -10.22 -17.70 -15.35
N ILE A 245 -10.87 -17.13 -14.31
CA ILE A 245 -10.47 -17.30 -12.90
C ILE A 245 -10.56 -18.76 -12.48
N ILE A 246 -11.63 -19.47 -12.85
CA ILE A 246 -11.81 -20.89 -12.52
C ILE A 246 -10.81 -21.74 -13.29
N GLY A 247 -10.67 -21.48 -14.59
CA GLY A 247 -9.81 -22.22 -15.49
C GLY A 247 -10.32 -23.64 -15.80
N LYS A 248 -9.59 -24.37 -16.64
CA LYS A 248 -9.95 -25.73 -17.04
C LYS A 248 -10.05 -26.66 -15.83
N ALA A 249 -11.21 -27.26 -15.63
CA ALA A 249 -11.50 -28.14 -14.48
C ALA A 249 -11.14 -27.54 -13.09
N GLY A 250 -11.20 -26.21 -12.95
CA GLY A 250 -10.93 -25.53 -11.68
C GLY A 250 -9.45 -25.40 -11.33
N GLN A 251 -8.52 -25.79 -12.22
CA GLN A 251 -7.08 -25.83 -11.92
C GLN A 251 -6.47 -24.46 -11.63
N ALA A 252 -6.92 -23.40 -12.32
CA ALA A 252 -6.40 -22.05 -12.09
C ALA A 252 -6.81 -21.52 -10.71
N LEU A 253 -8.08 -21.66 -10.35
CA LEU A 253 -8.58 -21.29 -9.03
C LEU A 253 -7.92 -22.10 -7.90
N LYS A 254 -7.72 -23.41 -8.11
CA LYS A 254 -7.01 -24.28 -7.17
C LYS A 254 -5.57 -23.80 -6.94
N LYS A 255 -4.86 -23.36 -7.99
CA LYS A 255 -3.51 -22.80 -7.89
C LYS A 255 -3.50 -21.55 -7.02
N VAL A 256 -4.40 -20.59 -7.31
CA VAL A 256 -4.57 -19.37 -6.50
C VAL A 256 -4.86 -19.71 -5.04
N GLY A 257 -5.82 -20.60 -4.78
CA GLY A 257 -6.19 -21.01 -3.44
C GLY A 257 -5.04 -21.68 -2.67
N THR A 258 -4.25 -22.52 -3.35
CA THR A 258 -3.08 -23.15 -2.73
C THR A 258 -2.01 -22.13 -2.35
N GLN A 259 -1.68 -21.22 -3.25
CA GLN A 259 -0.69 -20.17 -2.99
C GLN A 259 -1.16 -19.20 -1.89
N ALA A 260 -2.44 -18.78 -1.93
CA ALA A 260 -3.01 -17.92 -0.91
C ALA A 260 -3.01 -18.60 0.46
N ARG A 261 -3.41 -19.87 0.54
CA ARG A 261 -3.41 -20.63 1.80
C ARG A 261 -2.01 -20.72 2.42
N ILE A 262 -0.99 -21.04 1.63
CA ILE A 262 0.39 -21.15 2.11
C ILE A 262 0.85 -19.81 2.69
N GLU A 263 0.60 -18.71 2.00
CA GLU A 263 0.98 -17.38 2.48
C GLU A 263 0.16 -16.93 3.70
N MET A 264 -1.13 -17.27 3.77
CA MET A 264 -1.94 -17.03 4.96
C MET A 264 -1.41 -17.80 6.16
N GLU A 265 -1.00 -19.08 6.00
CA GLU A 265 -0.42 -19.88 7.06
C GLU A 265 0.89 -19.27 7.58
N ASP A 266 1.72 -18.74 6.69
CA ASP A 266 2.93 -18.03 7.06
C ASP A 266 2.61 -16.70 7.75
N PHE A 267 1.73 -15.89 7.20
CA PHE A 267 1.36 -14.58 7.77
C PHE A 267 0.66 -14.70 9.13
N PHE A 268 -0.28 -15.64 9.28
CA PHE A 268 -1.05 -15.84 10.52
C PHE A 268 -0.34 -16.73 11.54
N GLN A 269 0.77 -17.36 11.18
CA GLN A 269 1.49 -18.34 11.99
C GLN A 269 0.56 -19.46 12.49
N LYS A 270 -0.42 -19.85 11.64
CA LYS A 270 -1.47 -20.82 11.97
C LYS A 270 -1.99 -21.54 10.73
N LYS A 271 -2.43 -22.78 10.88
CA LYS A 271 -3.04 -23.54 9.79
C LYS A 271 -4.28 -22.86 9.24
N VAL A 272 -4.49 -22.96 7.93
CA VAL A 272 -5.63 -22.34 7.23
C VAL A 272 -6.34 -23.36 6.35
N PHE A 273 -7.66 -23.43 6.48
CA PHE A 273 -8.54 -24.08 5.53
C PHE A 273 -9.23 -23.01 4.70
N LEU A 274 -8.86 -22.89 3.42
CA LEU A 274 -9.36 -21.85 2.52
C LEU A 274 -10.32 -22.41 1.48
N ARG A 275 -11.52 -21.84 1.38
CA ARG A 275 -12.49 -22.08 0.32
C ARG A 275 -12.63 -20.82 -0.54
N LEU A 276 -12.56 -20.99 -1.86
CA LEU A 276 -12.71 -19.90 -2.83
C LEU A 276 -13.95 -20.13 -3.70
N PHE A 277 -14.74 -19.08 -3.86
CA PHE A 277 -15.90 -19.04 -4.76
C PHE A 277 -15.72 -17.89 -5.76
N VAL A 278 -16.34 -17.99 -6.92
CA VAL A 278 -16.34 -16.93 -7.94
C VAL A 278 -17.77 -16.56 -8.28
N LYS A 279 -18.12 -15.29 -8.08
CA LYS A 279 -19.44 -14.73 -8.39
C LYS A 279 -19.31 -13.63 -9.44
N VAL A 280 -20.31 -13.49 -10.31
CA VAL A 280 -20.40 -12.37 -11.25
C VAL A 280 -21.24 -11.26 -10.63
N ASP A 281 -20.67 -10.07 -10.59
CA ASP A 281 -21.33 -8.83 -10.23
C ASP A 281 -20.86 -7.75 -11.24
N PRO A 282 -21.68 -7.47 -12.27
CA PRO A 282 -21.24 -6.64 -13.41
C PRO A 282 -20.86 -5.22 -13.03
N ASP A 283 -21.54 -4.65 -12.04
CA ASP A 283 -21.45 -3.23 -11.73
C ASP A 283 -20.74 -2.94 -10.40
N TRP A 284 -20.09 -3.94 -9.78
CA TRP A 284 -19.54 -3.80 -8.44
C TRP A 284 -18.60 -2.58 -8.28
N ARG A 285 -17.79 -2.27 -9.30
CA ARG A 285 -16.81 -1.16 -9.23
C ARG A 285 -17.40 0.23 -9.48
N GLU A 286 -18.69 0.30 -9.95
CA GLU A 286 -19.46 1.53 -10.15
C GLU A 286 -20.53 1.72 -9.07
N SER A 287 -20.94 0.63 -8.41
CA SER A 287 -22.00 0.65 -7.41
C SER A 287 -21.50 1.21 -6.08
N LYS A 288 -22.09 2.33 -5.64
CA LYS A 288 -21.84 2.91 -4.31
C LYS A 288 -22.07 1.91 -3.18
N LYS A 289 -23.11 1.09 -3.30
CA LYS A 289 -23.47 0.08 -2.31
C LYS A 289 -22.37 -0.97 -2.17
N GLU A 290 -21.89 -1.51 -3.30
CA GLU A 290 -20.85 -2.54 -3.31
C GLU A 290 -19.49 -1.97 -2.88
N LEU A 291 -19.13 -0.76 -3.35
CA LEU A 291 -17.89 -0.08 -2.92
C LEU A 291 -17.89 0.20 -1.41
N ARG A 292 -19.04 0.58 -0.82
CA ARG A 292 -19.16 0.72 0.63
C ARG A 292 -19.01 -0.62 1.35
N ARG A 293 -19.62 -1.68 0.83
CA ARG A 293 -19.50 -3.05 1.37
C ARG A 293 -18.06 -3.53 1.37
N PHE A 294 -17.31 -3.22 0.32
CA PHE A 294 -15.87 -3.55 0.19
C PHE A 294 -14.93 -2.56 0.89
N GLY A 295 -15.45 -1.55 1.60
CA GLY A 295 -14.66 -0.61 2.39
C GLY A 295 -13.98 0.50 1.60
N TYR A 296 -14.42 0.79 0.39
CA TYR A 296 -13.91 1.89 -0.44
C TYR A 296 -14.61 3.23 -0.21
N GLU A 297 -15.83 3.22 0.32
CA GLU A 297 -16.63 4.41 0.65
C GLU A 297 -17.21 4.28 2.05
N TYR A 298 -17.36 5.39 2.74
CA TYR A 298 -17.96 5.49 4.08
C TYR A 298 -19.37 6.10 4.01
#